data_c423a31633164eba2aea9cf3f7afb9bc
#
_entry.id   c423a31633164eba2aea9cf3f7afb9bc
#
_cell.length_a   1.000
_cell.length_b   1.000
_cell.length_c   1.000
_cell.angle_alpha   90.00
_cell.angle_beta   90.00
_cell.angle_gamma   90.00
#
_symmetry.space_group_name_H-M   'P 1'
#
loop_
_entity.id
_entity.type
_entity.pdbx_description
1 polymer ?
#
loop_
_entity_poly.entity_id
_entity_poly.type
_entity_poly.pdbx_seq_one_letter_code
_entity_poly.pdbx_strand_id
1 'polypeptide(L)'
;VAKNVNAIGYIGLGYVDGQTKSLTIAGTKATAQNAKTKTWPLSRELYFFTNGTPSGAAKSFTDFVLDPAKGQKLVKETGFVPLHE
;
A
#
# COMPACT_ATOMS: atom_id res chain seq x y z
N VAL A 1 -2.95 20.50 -4.28
CA VAL A 1 -1.51 20.63 -4.52
C VAL A 1 -1.24 20.81 -6.01
N ALA A 2 -1.85 20.02 -6.87
CA ALA A 2 -1.60 20.14 -8.32
C ALA A 2 -1.94 21.52 -8.90
N LYS A 3 -2.87 22.25 -8.29
CA LYS A 3 -3.31 23.57 -8.73
C LYS A 3 -2.67 24.72 -7.95
N ASN A 4 -1.79 24.43 -7.01
CA ASN A 4 -1.12 25.44 -6.18
C ASN A 4 0.32 25.03 -5.94
N VAL A 5 1.25 25.74 -6.59
CA VAL A 5 2.69 25.45 -6.55
C VAL A 5 3.32 25.67 -5.16
N ASN A 6 2.63 26.36 -4.28
CA ASN A 6 3.11 26.63 -2.93
C ASN A 6 2.52 25.66 -1.88
N ALA A 7 1.77 24.64 -2.32
CA ALA A 7 1.11 23.71 -1.41
C ALA A 7 1.92 22.42 -1.26
N ILE A 8 1.80 21.82 -0.07
CA ILE A 8 2.29 20.48 0.22
C ILE A 8 1.14 19.65 0.77
N GLY A 9 1.09 18.37 0.43
CA GLY A 9 0.04 17.48 0.91
C GLY A 9 0.56 16.05 1.04
N TYR A 10 -0.33 15.14 1.41
CA TYR A 10 -0.03 13.72 1.47
C TYR A 10 -1.20 12.91 0.91
N ILE A 11 -0.88 11.85 0.22
CA ILE A 11 -1.86 10.92 -0.37
C ILE A 11 -1.29 9.51 -0.37
N GLY A 12 -2.17 8.53 -0.60
CA GLY A 12 -1.72 7.16 -0.83
C GLY A 12 -0.87 7.04 -2.08
N LEU A 13 0.09 6.14 -2.05
CA LEU A 13 1.06 5.96 -3.14
C LEU A 13 0.37 5.69 -4.49
N GLY A 14 -0.75 4.95 -4.49
CA GLY A 14 -1.48 4.64 -5.71
C GLY A 14 -2.16 5.84 -6.38
N TYR A 15 -2.22 6.98 -5.71
CA TYR A 15 -2.82 8.21 -6.25
C TYR A 15 -1.78 9.21 -6.76
N VAL A 16 -0.50 8.88 -6.66
CA VAL A 16 0.56 9.76 -7.18
C VAL A 16 0.55 9.71 -8.71
N ASP A 17 0.54 10.88 -9.33
CA ASP A 17 0.56 11.01 -10.79
C ASP A 17 1.60 12.06 -11.22
N GLY A 18 1.65 12.36 -12.52
CA GLY A 18 2.61 13.31 -13.08
C GLY A 18 2.33 14.77 -12.78
N GLN A 19 1.20 15.09 -12.12
CA GLN A 19 0.83 16.48 -11.81
C GLN A 19 1.44 16.98 -10.52
N THR A 20 1.98 16.10 -9.70
CA THR A 20 2.61 16.43 -8.42
C THR A 20 3.97 15.78 -8.33
N LYS A 21 4.85 16.37 -7.51
CA LYS A 21 6.19 15.83 -7.28
C LYS A 21 6.24 15.10 -5.94
N SER A 22 6.63 13.84 -5.98
CA SER A 22 6.87 13.07 -4.75
C SER A 22 8.17 13.50 -4.12
N LEU A 23 8.16 13.68 -2.81
CA LEU A 23 9.34 14.07 -2.06
C LEU A 23 10.12 12.85 -1.60
N THR A 24 11.43 12.99 -1.54
CA THR A 24 12.32 12.03 -0.88
C THR A 24 12.40 12.38 0.60
N ILE A 25 12.20 11.40 1.47
CA ILE A 25 12.25 11.60 2.92
C ILE A 25 13.33 10.70 3.49
N ALA A 26 14.22 11.28 4.31
CA ALA A 26 15.34 10.57 4.91
C ALA A 26 16.20 9.83 3.85
N GLY A 27 16.34 10.42 2.66
CA GLY A 27 17.11 9.84 1.56
C GLY A 27 16.40 8.73 0.81
N THR A 28 15.13 8.43 1.13
CA THR A 28 14.38 7.33 0.54
C THR A 28 13.24 7.85 -0.32
N LYS A 29 13.08 7.29 -1.51
CA LYS A 29 11.97 7.62 -2.41
C LYS A 29 10.70 6.86 -2.03
N ALA A 30 9.54 7.46 -2.28
CA ALA A 30 8.24 6.82 -2.08
C ALA A 30 7.94 5.87 -3.24
N THR A 31 8.39 4.64 -3.14
CA THR A 31 8.16 3.60 -4.14
C THR A 31 7.50 2.38 -3.50
N ALA A 32 6.85 1.55 -4.30
CA ALA A 32 6.26 0.30 -3.83
C ALA A 32 7.31 -0.61 -3.19
N GLN A 33 8.49 -0.69 -3.79
CA GLN A 33 9.59 -1.50 -3.27
C GLN A 33 10.05 -1.00 -1.90
N ASN A 34 10.22 0.31 -1.73
CA ASN A 34 10.64 0.89 -0.46
C ASN A 34 9.55 0.75 0.61
N ALA A 35 8.28 0.75 0.22
CA ALA A 35 7.18 0.48 1.14
C ALA A 35 7.21 -0.98 1.61
N LYS A 36 7.44 -1.94 0.70
CA LYS A 36 7.55 -3.36 1.03
C LYS A 36 8.71 -3.67 1.97
N THR A 37 9.85 -3.07 1.71
CA THR A 37 11.06 -3.28 2.52
C THR A 37 11.06 -2.47 3.80
N LYS A 38 10.03 -1.63 4.00
CA LYS A 38 9.88 -0.74 5.15
C LYS A 38 11.00 0.30 5.29
N THR A 39 11.70 0.57 4.20
CA THR A 39 12.70 1.65 4.16
C THR A 39 12.05 3.02 4.01
N TRP A 40 10.84 3.08 3.44
CA TRP A 40 10.05 4.31 3.40
C TRP A 40 9.44 4.56 4.79
N PRO A 41 9.81 5.66 5.48
CA PRO A 41 9.43 5.83 6.88
C PRO A 41 7.95 6.06 7.13
N LEU A 42 7.18 6.45 6.10
CA LEU A 42 5.76 6.71 6.24
C LEU A 42 4.88 5.53 5.81
N SER A 43 5.47 4.37 5.56
CA SER A 43 4.72 3.16 5.24
C SER A 43 4.13 2.52 6.49
N ARG A 44 2.99 1.89 6.32
CA ARG A 44 2.39 1.06 7.38
C ARG A 44 1.62 -0.09 6.74
N GLU A 45 1.45 -1.16 7.49
CA GLU A 45 0.69 -2.32 7.08
C GLU A 45 -0.79 -2.14 7.43
N LEU A 46 -1.65 -2.77 6.64
CA LEU A 46 -3.05 -2.94 6.96
C LEU A 46 -3.25 -4.35 7.48
N TYR A 47 -4.13 -4.51 8.46
CA TYR A 47 -4.28 -5.76 9.19
C TYR A 47 -5.73 -6.26 9.17
N PHE A 48 -5.89 -7.57 9.13
CA PHE A 48 -7.10 -8.22 9.57
C PHE A 48 -6.92 -8.71 11.00
N PHE A 49 -7.98 -8.63 11.78
CA PHE A 49 -8.00 -9.14 13.14
C PHE A 49 -8.97 -10.30 13.22
N THR A 50 -8.54 -11.41 13.79
CA THR A 50 -9.38 -12.57 14.01
C THR A 50 -9.30 -12.99 15.48
N ASN A 51 -10.35 -13.67 15.96
CA ASN A 51 -10.36 -14.20 17.31
C ASN A 51 -9.62 -15.54 17.31
N GLY A 52 -8.30 -15.49 17.54
CA GLY A 52 -7.43 -16.65 17.45
C GLY A 52 -7.05 -16.98 16.01
N THR A 53 -6.61 -18.21 15.77
CA THR A 53 -6.22 -18.66 14.43
C THR A 53 -7.43 -18.69 13.50
N PRO A 54 -7.36 -18.09 12.30
CA PRO A 54 -8.48 -18.11 11.35
C PRO A 54 -8.87 -19.53 10.97
N SER A 55 -10.17 -19.79 10.88
CA SER A 55 -10.71 -21.08 10.45
C SER A 55 -12.01 -20.87 9.67
N GLY A 56 -12.45 -21.90 8.93
CA GLY A 56 -13.69 -21.85 8.17
C GLY A 56 -13.73 -20.70 7.15
N ALA A 57 -14.82 -19.96 7.12
CA ALA A 57 -15.01 -18.86 6.18
C ALA A 57 -13.99 -17.73 6.37
N ALA A 58 -13.60 -17.44 7.62
CA ALA A 58 -12.60 -16.41 7.90
C ALA A 58 -11.25 -16.81 7.30
N LYS A 59 -10.85 -18.07 7.42
CA LYS A 59 -9.62 -18.56 6.81
C LYS A 59 -9.69 -18.51 5.30
N SER A 60 -10.79 -18.94 4.70
CA SER A 60 -10.96 -18.90 3.24
C SER A 60 -10.86 -17.48 2.70
N PHE A 61 -11.44 -16.51 3.40
CA PHE A 61 -11.38 -15.10 3.00
C PHE A 61 -9.96 -14.54 3.11
N THR A 62 -9.27 -14.79 4.22
CA THR A 62 -7.90 -14.31 4.40
C THR A 62 -6.93 -14.96 3.42
N ASP A 63 -7.10 -16.25 3.13
CA ASP A 63 -6.30 -16.95 2.12
C ASP A 63 -6.52 -16.35 0.73
N PHE A 64 -7.76 -16.01 0.39
CA PHE A 64 -8.08 -15.33 -0.86
C PHE A 64 -7.38 -13.97 -0.95
N VAL A 65 -7.45 -13.17 0.11
CA VAL A 65 -6.85 -11.83 0.13
C VAL A 65 -5.33 -11.90 -0.03
N LEU A 66 -4.68 -12.91 0.53
CA LEU A 66 -3.23 -13.07 0.47
C LEU A 66 -2.74 -13.78 -0.80
N ASP A 67 -3.64 -14.32 -1.60
CA ASP A 67 -3.28 -15.03 -2.83
C ASP A 67 -2.79 -14.04 -3.90
N PRO A 68 -1.57 -14.21 -4.44
CA PRO A 68 -1.01 -13.28 -5.43
C PRO A 68 -1.83 -13.15 -6.71
N ALA A 69 -2.51 -14.23 -7.12
CA ALA A 69 -3.31 -14.23 -8.34
C ALA A 69 -4.74 -13.71 -8.14
N LYS A 70 -5.17 -13.52 -6.89
CA LYS A 70 -6.54 -13.15 -6.53
C LYS A 70 -6.57 -11.85 -5.75
N GLY A 71 -6.60 -11.93 -4.42
CA GLY A 71 -6.75 -10.75 -3.58
C GLY A 71 -5.61 -9.76 -3.69
N GLN A 72 -4.37 -10.20 -3.78
CA GLN A 72 -3.22 -9.30 -3.91
C GLN A 72 -3.22 -8.54 -5.24
N LYS A 73 -3.74 -9.16 -6.29
CA LYS A 73 -3.96 -8.47 -7.56
C LYS A 73 -4.98 -7.33 -7.40
N LEU A 74 -6.06 -7.56 -6.68
CA LEU A 74 -7.06 -6.53 -6.39
C LEU A 74 -6.51 -5.43 -5.50
N VAL A 75 -5.66 -5.78 -4.53
CA VAL A 75 -4.97 -4.80 -3.68
C VAL A 75 -4.15 -3.83 -4.55
N LYS A 76 -3.40 -4.35 -5.50
CA LYS A 76 -2.60 -3.54 -6.41
C LYS A 76 -3.50 -2.67 -7.31
N GLU A 77 -4.57 -3.23 -7.84
CA GLU A 77 -5.51 -2.50 -8.71
C GLU A 77 -6.23 -1.36 -7.99
N THR A 78 -6.44 -1.48 -6.67
CA THR A 78 -7.06 -0.42 -5.88
C THR A 78 -6.08 0.65 -5.39
N GLY A 79 -4.79 0.53 -5.73
CA GLY A 79 -3.81 1.55 -5.43
C GLY A 79 -2.99 1.30 -4.17
N PHE A 80 -3.11 0.14 -3.56
CA PHE A 80 -2.28 -0.26 -2.42
C PHE A 80 -1.11 -1.14 -2.86
N VAL A 81 -0.11 -1.28 -2.00
CA VAL A 81 1.06 -2.10 -2.28
C VAL A 81 0.80 -3.53 -1.80
N PRO A 82 0.77 -4.52 -2.70
CA PRO A 82 0.53 -5.91 -2.29
C PRO A 82 1.74 -6.49 -1.55
N LEU A 83 1.47 -7.43 -0.64
CA LEU A 83 2.52 -8.19 0.05
C LEU A 83 3.19 -9.20 -0.88
N HIS A 84 2.38 -9.80 -1.75
CA HIS A 84 2.80 -10.83 -2.69
C HIS A 84 2.41 -10.44 -4.11
N GLU A 85 3.28 -10.68 -5.04
CA GLU A 85 3.04 -10.43 -6.47
C GLU A 85 3.21 -11.67 -7.30
#